data_d2b1cce123d1b970d49c1cde590072d1
#
_entry.id   d2b1cce123d1b970d49c1cde590072d1
#
_cell.length_a   1.000
_cell.length_b   1.000
_cell.length_c   1.000
_cell.angle_alpha   90.00
_cell.angle_beta   90.00
_cell.angle_gamma   90.00
#
_symmetry.space_group_name_H-M   'P 1'
#
loop_
_entity.id
_entity.type
_entity.pdbx_description
1 polymer ?
#
loop_
_entity_poly.entity_id
_entity_poly.type
_entity_poly.pdbx_seq_one_letter_code
_entity_poly.pdbx_strand_id
1 'polypeptide(L)'
;MLRRRAIDALLQGLCFHYDPLANRVQRSITNLAIECGLATESKSGNLSITRATRALTFMAELGLITYQTEYDPQIGCNIPTDITFTPALFSALDVSDVAVVAARRSRVEWENQQRKKQNLKPLEMDELIAKAWRFVRERFRSYQSERKQHGLKRARARRDADRARKDIVTLVKQQLTRDYAKGRFVGDRDALQRELERRVKERMLMSRGNNYTRLATVPI
;
A
#
# COMPACT_ATOMS: atom_id res chain seq x y z
N MET A 1 -18.14 22.80 -2.99
CA MET A 1 -18.67 21.66 -2.23
C MET A 1 -17.85 20.37 -2.33
N LEU A 2 -17.43 19.90 -3.52
CA LEU A 2 -16.66 18.64 -3.68
C LEU A 2 -15.28 18.65 -2.97
N ARG A 3 -14.56 19.78 -2.96
CA ARG A 3 -13.26 19.90 -2.30
C ARG A 3 -13.37 19.71 -0.78
N ARG A 4 -14.35 20.34 -0.14
CA ARG A 4 -14.59 20.22 1.31
C ARG A 4 -14.86 18.76 1.70
N ARG A 5 -15.78 18.09 0.99
CA ARG A 5 -16.08 16.67 1.26
C ARG A 5 -14.85 15.76 1.10
N ALA A 6 -13.98 16.06 0.12
CA ALA A 6 -12.74 15.30 -0.06
C ALA A 6 -11.75 15.52 1.09
N ILE A 7 -11.66 16.74 1.63
CA ILE A 7 -10.82 17.04 2.78
C ILE A 7 -11.38 16.36 4.02
N ASP A 8 -12.69 16.47 4.28
CA ASP A 8 -13.34 15.87 5.45
C ASP A 8 -13.14 14.34 5.47
N ALA A 9 -13.38 13.65 4.34
CA ALA A 9 -13.18 12.22 4.22
C ALA A 9 -11.71 11.82 4.39
N LEU A 10 -10.78 12.59 3.78
CA LEU A 10 -9.35 12.32 3.87
C LEU A 10 -8.84 12.55 5.29
N LEU A 11 -9.29 13.62 5.98
CA LEU A 11 -8.90 13.93 7.34
C LEU A 11 -9.26 12.79 8.30
N GLN A 12 -10.46 12.22 8.17
CA GLN A 12 -10.87 11.03 8.95
C GLN A 12 -9.91 9.86 8.73
N GLY A 13 -9.55 9.55 7.48
CA GLY A 13 -8.60 8.50 7.16
C GLY A 13 -7.19 8.79 7.69
N LEU A 14 -6.73 10.05 7.63
CA LEU A 14 -5.44 10.47 8.18
C LEU A 14 -5.40 10.29 9.70
N CYS A 15 -6.44 10.73 10.41
CA CYS A 15 -6.55 10.57 11.86
C CYS A 15 -6.61 9.10 12.28
N PHE A 16 -7.36 8.27 11.54
CA PHE A 16 -7.47 6.84 11.83
C PHE A 16 -6.11 6.11 11.72
N HIS A 17 -5.29 6.48 10.74
CA HIS A 17 -3.99 5.87 10.51
C HIS A 17 -2.82 6.64 11.14
N TYR A 18 -3.11 7.63 11.97
CA TYR A 18 -2.09 8.42 12.64
C TYR A 18 -1.39 7.63 13.75
N ASP A 19 -0.06 7.64 13.72
CA ASP A 19 0.78 7.11 14.80
C ASP A 19 1.34 8.27 15.64
N PRO A 20 0.89 8.42 16.89
CA PRO A 20 1.35 9.51 17.74
C PRO A 20 2.83 9.42 18.10
N LEU A 21 3.42 8.21 18.15
CA LEU A 21 4.83 8.02 18.46
C LEU A 21 5.72 8.60 17.36
N ALA A 22 5.45 8.23 16.11
CA ALA A 22 6.22 8.69 14.97
C ALA A 22 5.75 10.07 14.43
N ASN A 23 4.65 10.62 14.93
CA ASN A 23 3.94 11.78 14.40
C ASN A 23 3.62 11.65 12.90
N ARG A 24 3.08 10.49 12.47
CA ARG A 24 2.93 10.17 11.06
C ARG A 24 1.70 9.35 10.76
N VAL A 25 1.28 9.44 9.51
CA VAL A 25 0.24 8.58 8.96
C VAL A 25 0.87 7.32 8.37
N GLN A 26 0.54 6.17 8.95
CA GLN A 26 1.08 4.87 8.55
C GLN A 26 0.30 4.21 7.40
N ARG A 27 -0.10 5.00 6.40
CA ARG A 27 -0.88 4.48 5.26
C ARG A 27 -0.44 5.12 3.94
N SER A 28 -0.43 4.36 2.85
CA SER A 28 -0.15 4.92 1.54
C SER A 28 -1.29 5.82 1.06
N ILE A 29 -0.97 6.88 0.33
CA ILE A 29 -1.98 7.79 -0.24
C ILE A 29 -2.98 7.06 -1.14
N THR A 30 -2.51 6.05 -1.87
CA THR A 30 -3.39 5.23 -2.72
C THR A 30 -4.43 4.49 -1.90
N ASN A 31 -4.02 3.89 -0.77
CA ASN A 31 -4.95 3.17 0.10
C ASN A 31 -5.89 4.14 0.82
N LEU A 32 -5.37 5.26 1.34
CA LEU A 32 -6.21 6.33 1.89
C LEU A 32 -7.25 6.80 0.87
N ALA A 33 -6.84 7.05 -0.38
CA ALA A 33 -7.76 7.49 -1.43
C ALA A 33 -8.86 6.46 -1.72
N ILE A 34 -8.54 5.16 -1.66
CA ILE A 34 -9.52 4.09 -1.85
C ILE A 34 -10.46 4.01 -0.65
N GLU A 35 -9.93 3.96 0.57
CA GLU A 35 -10.68 3.87 1.82
C GLU A 35 -11.63 5.06 2.03
N CYS A 36 -11.18 6.26 1.66
CA CYS A 36 -11.97 7.48 1.73
C CYS A 36 -12.93 7.69 0.52
N GLY A 37 -13.02 6.75 -0.43
CA GLY A 37 -13.86 6.90 -1.62
C GLY A 37 -13.41 7.99 -2.59
N LEU A 38 -12.13 8.42 -2.51
CA LEU A 38 -11.55 9.48 -3.34
C LEU A 38 -10.85 8.95 -4.59
N ALA A 39 -10.66 7.64 -4.67
CA ALA A 39 -10.08 6.98 -5.85
C ALA A 39 -11.15 6.77 -6.92
N THR A 40 -10.74 6.89 -8.20
CA THR A 40 -11.57 6.54 -9.35
C THR A 40 -10.80 5.62 -10.28
N GLU A 41 -11.49 4.69 -10.91
CA GLU A 41 -10.90 3.80 -11.89
C GLU A 41 -11.45 4.09 -13.27
N SER A 42 -10.55 4.27 -14.26
CA SER A 42 -10.95 4.47 -15.66
C SER A 42 -11.44 3.15 -16.27
N LYS A 43 -12.16 3.23 -17.39
CA LYS A 43 -12.59 2.04 -18.16
C LYS A 43 -11.41 1.11 -18.52
N SER A 44 -10.19 1.65 -18.64
CA SER A 44 -8.97 0.90 -18.87
C SER A 44 -8.34 0.33 -17.57
N GLY A 45 -8.99 0.47 -16.41
CA GLY A 45 -8.52 -0.03 -15.12
C GLY A 45 -7.35 0.78 -14.53
N ASN A 46 -7.15 2.03 -14.96
CA ASN A 46 -6.15 2.91 -14.36
C ASN A 46 -6.77 3.65 -13.18
N LEU A 47 -6.12 3.51 -12.01
CA LEU A 47 -6.56 4.17 -10.79
C LEU A 47 -6.06 5.61 -10.76
N SER A 48 -6.97 6.56 -10.57
CA SER A 48 -6.67 7.96 -10.30
C SER A 48 -6.94 8.31 -8.85
N ILE A 49 -5.98 8.93 -8.18
CA ILE A 49 -6.06 9.42 -6.81
C ILE A 49 -5.95 10.96 -6.74
N THR A 50 -6.20 11.64 -7.86
CA THR A 50 -6.00 13.07 -7.99
C THR A 50 -6.80 13.89 -6.97
N ARG A 51 -7.98 13.42 -6.57
CA ARG A 51 -8.79 14.10 -5.55
C ARG A 51 -8.10 14.08 -4.18
N ALA A 52 -7.53 12.94 -3.80
CA ALA A 52 -6.80 12.81 -2.53
C ALA A 52 -5.50 13.64 -2.54
N THR A 53 -4.71 13.58 -3.62
CA THR A 53 -3.47 14.38 -3.71
C THR A 53 -3.73 15.88 -3.68
N ARG A 54 -4.75 16.36 -4.37
CA ARG A 54 -5.15 17.79 -4.30
C ARG A 54 -5.62 18.21 -2.91
N ALA A 55 -6.32 17.34 -2.19
CA ALA A 55 -6.74 17.61 -0.81
C ALA A 55 -5.52 17.66 0.14
N LEU A 56 -4.56 16.74 0.00
CA LEU A 56 -3.30 16.76 0.77
C LEU A 56 -2.49 18.02 0.50
N THR A 57 -2.29 18.39 -0.77
CA THR A 57 -1.57 19.61 -1.13
C THR A 57 -2.23 20.84 -0.51
N PHE A 58 -3.55 20.95 -0.58
CA PHE A 58 -4.27 22.06 0.01
C PHE A 58 -4.15 22.10 1.56
N MET A 59 -4.23 20.96 2.23
CA MET A 59 -4.00 20.91 3.68
C MET A 59 -2.57 21.29 4.06
N ALA A 60 -1.58 20.93 3.23
CA ALA A 60 -0.20 21.36 3.41
C ALA A 60 0.00 22.85 3.18
N GLU A 61 -0.65 23.44 2.16
CA GLU A 61 -0.67 24.88 1.90
C GLU A 61 -1.27 25.67 3.06
N LEU A 62 -2.27 25.11 3.75
CA LEU A 62 -2.85 25.66 4.98
C LEU A 62 -1.96 25.47 6.23
N GLY A 63 -0.84 24.78 6.11
CA GLY A 63 0.04 24.48 7.22
C GLY A 63 -0.52 23.47 8.24
N LEU A 64 -1.59 22.72 7.88
CA LEU A 64 -2.20 21.73 8.77
C LEU A 64 -1.40 20.43 8.83
N ILE A 65 -0.77 20.07 7.74
CA ILE A 65 0.09 18.89 7.64
C ILE A 65 1.39 19.24 6.92
N THR A 66 2.44 18.48 7.15
CA THR A 66 3.56 18.44 6.20
C THR A 66 3.36 17.26 5.26
N TYR A 67 3.65 17.48 3.99
CA TYR A 67 3.53 16.45 2.96
C TYR A 67 4.80 16.46 2.13
N GLN A 68 5.67 15.48 2.37
CA GLN A 68 6.95 15.37 1.67
C GLN A 68 6.98 14.13 0.77
N THR A 69 7.64 14.28 -0.36
CA THR A 69 7.92 13.17 -1.27
C THR A 69 9.42 13.03 -1.42
N GLU A 70 9.93 11.80 -1.30
CA GLU A 70 11.33 11.48 -1.51
C GLU A 70 11.46 10.52 -2.69
N TYR A 71 12.45 10.74 -3.56
CA TYR A 71 12.71 9.82 -4.65
C TYR A 71 13.43 8.56 -4.14
N ASP A 72 12.84 7.39 -4.33
CA ASP A 72 13.49 6.10 -4.02
C ASP A 72 14.07 5.51 -5.31
N PRO A 73 15.42 5.44 -5.44
CA PRO A 73 16.07 4.93 -6.64
C PRO A 73 15.84 3.41 -6.85
N GLN A 74 15.54 2.65 -5.79
CA GLN A 74 15.27 1.21 -5.92
C GLN A 74 13.90 0.95 -6.55
N ILE A 75 12.96 1.84 -6.31
CA ILE A 75 11.59 1.75 -6.83
C ILE A 75 11.44 2.56 -8.11
N GLY A 76 12.28 3.58 -8.32
CA GLY A 76 12.26 4.46 -9.48
C GLY A 76 11.09 5.45 -9.49
N CYS A 77 10.56 5.81 -8.33
CA CYS A 77 9.48 6.79 -8.22
C CYS A 77 9.55 7.60 -6.92
N ASN A 78 8.86 8.74 -6.90
CA ASN A 78 8.67 9.51 -5.68
C ASN A 78 7.78 8.75 -4.69
N ILE A 79 8.29 8.56 -3.49
CA ILE A 79 7.56 7.98 -2.36
C ILE A 79 7.00 9.16 -1.56
N PRO A 80 5.71 9.19 -1.26
CA PRO A 80 5.23 10.04 -0.17
C PRO A 80 5.78 9.46 1.12
N THR A 81 6.85 10.05 1.61
CA THR A 81 7.55 9.56 2.79
C THR A 81 6.83 9.96 4.05
N ASP A 82 6.22 11.14 4.07
CA ASP A 82 5.73 11.71 5.29
C ASP A 82 4.50 12.58 5.12
N ILE A 83 3.42 12.11 5.74
CA ILE A 83 2.33 12.98 6.14
C ILE A 83 2.44 13.10 7.66
N THR A 84 2.87 14.27 8.14
CA THR A 84 2.93 14.56 9.58
C THR A 84 1.91 15.61 9.95
N PHE A 85 1.41 15.55 11.19
CA PHE A 85 0.49 16.54 11.71
C PHE A 85 1.27 17.69 12.33
N THR A 86 0.82 18.92 12.04
CA THR A 86 1.38 20.13 12.65
C THR A 86 0.59 20.51 13.90
N PRO A 87 1.13 21.36 14.77
CA PRO A 87 0.37 21.91 15.89
C PRO A 87 -0.92 22.61 15.47
N ALA A 88 -0.92 23.24 14.29
CA ALA A 88 -2.11 23.90 13.75
C ALA A 88 -3.25 22.91 13.47
N LEU A 89 -2.94 21.67 13.02
CA LEU A 89 -3.96 20.64 12.82
C LEU A 89 -4.53 20.19 14.18
N PHE A 90 -3.69 19.95 15.18
CA PHE A 90 -4.15 19.54 16.50
C PHE A 90 -5.06 20.61 17.11
N SER A 91 -4.67 21.88 17.02
CA SER A 91 -5.49 23.01 17.45
C SER A 91 -6.83 23.07 16.71
N ALA A 92 -6.83 22.86 15.38
CA ALA A 92 -8.07 22.83 14.59
C ALA A 92 -8.99 21.65 14.91
N LEU A 93 -8.45 20.57 15.48
CA LEU A 93 -9.18 19.39 15.96
C LEU A 93 -9.52 19.46 17.46
N ASP A 94 -9.25 20.59 18.10
CA ASP A 94 -9.44 20.80 19.57
C ASP A 94 -8.64 19.80 20.42
N VAL A 95 -7.44 19.43 19.95
CA VAL A 95 -6.52 18.53 20.65
C VAL A 95 -5.38 19.34 21.25
N SER A 96 -5.25 19.35 22.58
CA SER A 96 -4.20 20.08 23.27
C SER A 96 -2.81 19.41 23.12
N ASP A 97 -1.74 20.21 23.18
CA ASP A 97 -0.37 19.70 23.16
C ASP A 97 -0.10 18.69 24.29
N VAL A 98 -0.71 18.91 25.46
CA VAL A 98 -0.62 18.00 26.60
C VAL A 98 -1.19 16.63 26.25
N ALA A 99 -2.33 16.59 25.55
CA ALA A 99 -2.96 15.35 25.11
C ALA A 99 -2.08 14.62 24.10
N VAL A 100 -1.43 15.34 23.18
CA VAL A 100 -0.49 14.74 22.19
C VAL A 100 0.72 14.13 22.90
N VAL A 101 1.32 14.84 23.88
CA VAL A 101 2.45 14.34 24.66
C VAL A 101 2.05 13.12 25.48
N ALA A 102 0.87 13.14 26.12
CA ALA A 102 0.34 12.00 26.87
C ALA A 102 0.13 10.77 25.98
N ALA A 103 -0.45 10.95 24.79
CA ALA A 103 -0.63 9.88 23.82
C ALA A 103 0.72 9.26 23.37
N ARG A 104 1.76 10.08 23.16
CA ARG A 104 3.11 9.58 22.84
C ARG A 104 3.68 8.73 23.97
N ARG A 105 3.62 9.22 25.22
CA ARG A 105 4.10 8.49 26.38
C ARG A 105 3.38 7.16 26.54
N SER A 106 2.07 7.16 26.46
CA SER A 106 1.26 5.94 26.53
C SER A 106 1.64 4.94 25.43
N ARG A 107 1.95 5.42 24.22
CA ARG A 107 2.40 4.55 23.13
C ARG A 107 3.78 3.97 23.38
N VAL A 108 4.72 4.73 23.89
CA VAL A 108 6.06 4.26 24.31
C VAL A 108 5.93 3.15 25.36
N GLU A 109 5.12 3.39 26.39
CA GLU A 109 4.88 2.44 27.48
C GLU A 109 4.28 1.14 26.94
N TRP A 110 3.28 1.24 26.06
CA TRP A 110 2.65 0.09 25.44
C TRP A 110 3.65 -0.73 24.61
N GLU A 111 4.45 -0.09 23.75
CA GLU A 111 5.48 -0.75 22.94
C GLU A 111 6.50 -1.47 23.84
N ASN A 112 6.96 -0.84 24.90
CA ASN A 112 7.92 -1.42 25.83
C ASN A 112 7.30 -2.56 26.66
N GLN A 113 6.02 -2.49 27.00
CA GLN A 113 5.31 -3.60 27.62
C GLN A 113 5.21 -4.82 26.67
N GLN A 114 4.92 -4.61 25.37
CA GLN A 114 4.91 -5.69 24.39
C GLN A 114 6.31 -6.32 24.24
N ARG A 115 7.36 -5.50 24.20
CA ARG A 115 8.75 -5.97 24.15
C ARG A 115 9.10 -6.80 25.38
N LYS A 116 8.71 -6.37 26.58
CA LYS A 116 8.90 -7.11 27.82
C LYS A 116 8.23 -8.48 27.78
N LYS A 117 7.01 -8.58 27.23
CA LYS A 117 6.31 -9.86 27.02
C LYS A 117 7.07 -10.80 26.08
N GLN A 118 7.89 -10.26 25.18
CA GLN A 118 8.73 -11.01 24.24
C GLN A 118 10.16 -11.22 24.76
N ASN A 119 10.45 -10.94 26.03
CA ASN A 119 11.79 -10.98 26.64
C ASN A 119 12.82 -10.09 25.92
N LEU A 120 12.38 -8.99 25.31
CA LEU A 120 13.25 -8.01 24.66
C LEU A 120 13.48 -6.81 25.58
N LYS A 121 14.67 -6.20 25.50
CA LYS A 121 14.98 -4.97 26.26
C LYS A 121 14.05 -3.83 25.85
N PRO A 122 13.63 -2.96 26.81
CA PRO A 122 12.94 -1.75 26.48
C PRO A 122 13.80 -0.86 25.59
N LEU A 123 13.18 -0.03 24.79
CA LEU A 123 13.84 0.94 23.91
C LEU A 123 13.47 2.36 24.34
N GLU A 124 14.41 3.29 24.15
CA GLU A 124 14.17 4.72 24.30
C GLU A 124 13.23 5.26 23.22
N MET A 125 12.67 6.45 23.45
CA MET A 125 11.71 7.06 22.52
C MET A 125 12.30 7.20 21.11
N ASP A 126 13.53 7.69 20.98
CA ASP A 126 14.18 7.89 19.68
C ASP A 126 14.44 6.57 18.94
N GLU A 127 14.76 5.51 19.66
CA GLU A 127 14.92 4.17 19.09
C GLU A 127 13.58 3.60 18.60
N LEU A 128 12.49 3.84 19.35
CA LEU A 128 11.14 3.43 18.94
C LEU A 128 10.66 4.23 17.73
N ILE A 129 10.94 5.53 17.68
CA ILE A 129 10.66 6.36 16.49
C ILE A 129 11.46 5.83 15.29
N ALA A 130 12.75 5.59 15.45
CA ALA A 130 13.59 5.04 14.37
C ALA A 130 13.10 3.65 13.89
N LYS A 131 12.61 2.81 14.82
CA LYS A 131 11.99 1.51 14.51
C LYS A 131 10.71 1.70 13.71
N ALA A 132 9.82 2.63 14.13
CA ALA A 132 8.59 2.93 13.41
C ALA A 132 8.88 3.43 11.99
N TRP A 133 9.88 4.29 11.80
CA TRP A 133 10.35 4.76 10.51
C TRP A 133 10.81 3.63 9.58
N ARG A 134 11.63 2.74 10.10
CA ARG A 134 12.14 1.60 9.34
C ARG A 134 10.99 0.71 8.87
N PHE A 135 10.05 0.44 9.76
CA PHE A 135 8.85 -0.35 9.46
C PHE A 135 8.00 0.29 8.35
N VAL A 136 7.77 1.61 8.39
CA VAL A 136 7.02 2.31 7.33
C VAL A 136 7.72 2.21 5.99
N ARG A 137 9.06 2.40 5.93
CA ARG A 137 9.84 2.27 4.70
C ARG A 137 9.81 0.84 4.13
N GLU A 138 9.99 -0.16 4.96
CA GLU A 138 9.95 -1.58 4.55
C GLU A 138 8.57 -1.96 4.02
N ARG A 139 7.52 -1.58 4.74
CA ARG A 139 6.13 -1.81 4.32
C ARG A 139 5.81 -1.12 3.01
N PHE A 140 6.31 0.09 2.80
CA PHE A 140 6.14 0.81 1.54
C PHE A 140 6.83 0.10 0.39
N ARG A 141 8.08 -0.36 0.56
CA ARG A 141 8.84 -1.13 -0.45
C ARG A 141 8.12 -2.43 -0.79
N SER A 142 7.66 -3.18 0.19
CA SER A 142 6.84 -4.38 0.00
C SER A 142 5.59 -4.08 -0.81
N TYR A 143 4.84 -3.06 -0.42
CA TYR A 143 3.64 -2.63 -1.14
C TYR A 143 3.91 -2.25 -2.60
N GLN A 144 4.99 -1.51 -2.88
CA GLN A 144 5.35 -1.14 -4.26
C GLN A 144 5.76 -2.37 -5.10
N SER A 145 6.48 -3.30 -4.49
CA SER A 145 6.83 -4.57 -5.13
C SER A 145 5.56 -5.37 -5.50
N GLU A 146 4.64 -5.53 -4.55
CA GLU A 146 3.36 -6.18 -4.78
C GLU A 146 2.54 -5.46 -5.86
N ARG A 147 2.46 -4.12 -5.80
CA ARG A 147 1.80 -3.30 -6.80
C ARG A 147 2.35 -3.52 -8.20
N LYS A 148 3.68 -3.58 -8.35
CA LYS A 148 4.36 -3.87 -9.61
C LYS A 148 4.00 -5.26 -10.13
N GLN A 149 4.02 -6.27 -9.25
CA GLN A 149 3.63 -7.64 -9.60
C GLN A 149 2.17 -7.72 -10.02
N HIS A 150 1.26 -7.09 -9.28
CA HIS A 150 -0.16 -7.00 -9.65
C HIS A 150 -0.37 -6.25 -10.96
N GLY A 151 0.39 -5.19 -11.23
CA GLY A 151 0.38 -4.48 -12.50
C GLY A 151 0.76 -5.38 -13.68
N LEU A 152 1.81 -6.18 -13.51
CA LEU A 152 2.25 -7.16 -14.53
C LEU A 152 1.20 -8.26 -14.73
N LYS A 153 0.59 -8.80 -13.65
CA LYS A 153 -0.49 -9.79 -13.73
C LYS A 153 -1.69 -9.24 -14.51
N ARG A 154 -2.13 -8.00 -14.21
CA ARG A 154 -3.24 -7.34 -14.91
C ARG A 154 -2.94 -7.05 -16.38
N ALA A 155 -1.74 -6.56 -16.70
CA ALA A 155 -1.32 -6.33 -18.07
C ALA A 155 -1.30 -7.66 -18.89
N ARG A 156 -0.92 -8.75 -18.23
CA ARG A 156 -1.00 -10.11 -18.81
C ARG A 156 -2.46 -10.54 -19.00
N ALA A 157 -3.30 -10.36 -17.97
CA ALA A 157 -4.71 -10.72 -18.03
C ALA A 157 -5.45 -10.02 -19.18
N ARG A 158 -5.19 -8.72 -19.39
CA ARG A 158 -5.75 -7.97 -20.54
C ARG A 158 -5.33 -8.56 -21.88
N ARG A 159 -4.04 -8.92 -22.04
CA ARG A 159 -3.55 -9.56 -23.26
C ARG A 159 -4.14 -10.96 -23.50
N ASP A 160 -4.52 -11.64 -22.42
CA ASP A 160 -5.10 -12.98 -22.47
C ASP A 160 -6.64 -12.96 -22.58
N ALA A 161 -7.29 -11.80 -22.45
CA ALA A 161 -8.76 -11.69 -22.41
C ALA A 161 -9.42 -12.28 -23.68
N ASP A 162 -8.82 -12.01 -24.84
CA ASP A 162 -9.33 -12.43 -26.14
C ASP A 162 -8.69 -13.73 -26.64
N ARG A 163 -7.78 -14.35 -25.87
CA ARG A 163 -7.08 -15.58 -26.27
C ARG A 163 -7.90 -16.82 -25.97
N ALA A 164 -7.86 -17.79 -26.87
CA ALA A 164 -8.41 -19.12 -26.62
C ALA A 164 -7.62 -19.84 -25.51
N ARG A 165 -8.28 -20.74 -24.77
CA ARG A 165 -7.63 -21.53 -23.70
C ARG A 165 -6.39 -22.27 -24.20
N LYS A 166 -6.44 -22.85 -25.42
CA LYS A 166 -5.32 -23.59 -26.05
C LYS A 166 -4.05 -22.73 -26.17
N ASP A 167 -4.22 -21.44 -26.52
CA ASP A 167 -3.11 -20.51 -26.70
C ASP A 167 -2.49 -20.14 -25.33
N ILE A 168 -3.34 -19.97 -24.32
CA ILE A 168 -2.87 -19.75 -22.93
C ILE A 168 -2.09 -20.96 -22.42
N VAL A 169 -2.56 -22.18 -22.68
CA VAL A 169 -1.84 -23.42 -22.32
C VAL A 169 -0.46 -23.46 -22.99
N THR A 170 -0.38 -23.15 -24.29
CA THR A 170 0.88 -23.12 -25.05
C THR A 170 1.86 -22.10 -24.43
N LEU A 171 1.39 -20.88 -24.14
CA LEU A 171 2.22 -19.84 -23.51
C LEU A 171 2.71 -20.23 -22.10
N VAL A 172 1.85 -20.88 -21.31
CA VAL A 172 2.23 -21.34 -19.97
C VAL A 172 3.24 -22.47 -20.06
N LYS A 173 3.08 -23.43 -21.00
CA LYS A 173 4.06 -24.49 -21.26
C LYS A 173 5.43 -23.90 -21.59
N GLN A 174 5.51 -22.97 -22.54
CA GLN A 174 6.76 -22.31 -22.92
C GLN A 174 7.41 -21.58 -21.73
N GLN A 175 6.62 -20.90 -20.90
CA GLN A 175 7.13 -20.24 -19.72
C GLN A 175 7.67 -21.25 -18.70
N LEU A 176 6.93 -22.32 -18.43
CA LEU A 176 7.32 -23.35 -17.46
C LEU A 176 8.59 -24.09 -17.92
N THR A 177 8.74 -24.36 -19.21
CA THR A 177 9.98 -24.93 -19.79
C THR A 177 11.17 -24.02 -19.55
N ARG A 178 11.00 -22.68 -19.74
CA ARG A 178 12.07 -21.72 -19.45
C ARG A 178 12.41 -21.63 -17.97
N ASP A 179 11.39 -21.70 -17.09
CA ASP A 179 11.58 -21.68 -15.64
C ASP A 179 12.31 -22.94 -15.18
N TYR A 180 11.99 -24.11 -15.76
CA TYR A 180 12.67 -25.37 -15.50
C TYR A 180 14.14 -25.32 -15.96
N ALA A 181 14.38 -24.87 -17.20
CA ALA A 181 15.74 -24.73 -17.73
C ALA A 181 16.64 -23.75 -16.93
N LYS A 182 16.02 -22.76 -16.27
CA LYS A 182 16.73 -21.80 -15.41
C LYS A 182 16.82 -22.23 -13.94
N GLY A 183 16.40 -23.44 -13.60
CA GLY A 183 16.39 -23.92 -12.21
C GLY A 183 15.40 -23.20 -11.28
N ARG A 184 14.46 -22.40 -11.84
CA ARG A 184 13.44 -21.68 -11.05
C ARG A 184 12.28 -22.55 -10.63
N PHE A 185 12.13 -23.70 -11.26
CA PHE A 185 11.17 -24.73 -10.92
C PHE A 185 11.87 -26.08 -10.97
N VAL A 186 11.75 -26.84 -9.89
CA VAL A 186 12.30 -28.20 -9.80
C VAL A 186 11.14 -29.13 -9.43
N GLY A 187 10.98 -30.22 -10.16
CA GLY A 187 9.92 -31.19 -9.91
C GLY A 187 9.89 -32.29 -10.97
N ASP A 188 9.19 -33.37 -10.64
CA ASP A 188 8.91 -34.47 -11.55
C ASP A 188 7.82 -34.10 -12.57
N ARG A 189 7.48 -35.05 -13.42
CA ARG A 189 6.46 -34.89 -14.46
C ARG A 189 5.10 -34.49 -13.90
N ASP A 190 4.72 -35.07 -12.77
CA ASP A 190 3.41 -34.83 -12.15
C ASP A 190 3.36 -33.44 -11.47
N ALA A 191 4.46 -33.00 -10.88
CA ALA A 191 4.59 -31.65 -10.36
C ALA A 191 4.52 -30.61 -11.48
N LEU A 192 5.16 -30.86 -12.63
CA LEU A 192 5.09 -30.02 -13.80
C LEU A 192 3.65 -29.92 -14.35
N GLN A 193 2.92 -31.03 -14.40
CA GLN A 193 1.54 -31.07 -14.85
C GLN A 193 0.62 -30.28 -13.89
N ARG A 194 0.74 -30.49 -12.59
CA ARG A 194 -0.03 -29.74 -11.57
C ARG A 194 0.25 -28.24 -11.66
N GLU A 195 1.52 -27.84 -11.79
CA GLU A 195 1.90 -26.45 -11.91
C GLU A 195 1.39 -25.80 -13.22
N LEU A 196 1.42 -26.55 -14.32
CA LEU A 196 0.84 -26.11 -15.58
C LEU A 196 -0.66 -25.81 -15.42
N GLU A 197 -1.41 -26.74 -14.86
CA GLU A 197 -2.85 -26.59 -14.64
C GLU A 197 -3.16 -25.42 -13.70
N ARG A 198 -2.42 -25.29 -12.61
CA ARG A 198 -2.53 -24.18 -11.67
C ARG A 198 -2.33 -22.82 -12.35
N ARG A 199 -1.23 -22.68 -13.14
CA ARG A 199 -0.93 -21.42 -13.85
C ARG A 199 -1.95 -21.12 -14.95
N VAL A 200 -2.42 -22.12 -15.66
CA VAL A 200 -3.49 -21.96 -16.67
C VAL A 200 -4.77 -21.51 -16.01
N LYS A 201 -5.19 -22.17 -14.92
CA LYS A 201 -6.39 -21.79 -14.15
C LYS A 201 -6.31 -20.36 -13.63
N GLU A 202 -5.18 -19.97 -13.03
CA GLU A 202 -4.94 -18.61 -12.54
C GLU A 202 -5.07 -17.57 -13.67
N ARG A 203 -4.44 -17.82 -14.83
CA ARG A 203 -4.51 -16.92 -15.99
C ARG A 203 -5.91 -16.81 -16.57
N MET A 204 -6.63 -17.92 -16.64
CA MET A 204 -8.02 -17.94 -17.12
C MET A 204 -8.95 -17.18 -16.17
N LEU A 205 -8.83 -17.37 -14.86
CA LEU A 205 -9.61 -16.62 -13.87
C LEU A 205 -9.32 -15.12 -13.94
N MET A 206 -8.07 -14.73 -14.04
CA MET A 206 -7.67 -13.31 -14.10
C MET A 206 -8.10 -12.63 -15.40
N SER A 207 -8.12 -13.34 -16.52
CA SER A 207 -8.43 -12.77 -17.84
C SER A 207 -9.93 -12.72 -18.16
N ARG A 208 -10.77 -13.45 -17.45
CA ARG A 208 -12.22 -13.51 -17.65
C ARG A 208 -12.97 -12.73 -16.57
N GLY A 209 -14.09 -12.14 -16.93
CA GLY A 209 -14.99 -11.47 -15.97
C GLY A 209 -14.47 -10.18 -15.34
N ASN A 210 -13.49 -9.51 -15.97
CA ASN A 210 -12.90 -8.26 -15.46
C ASN A 210 -12.33 -8.37 -14.03
N ASN A 211 -11.89 -9.56 -13.61
CA ASN A 211 -11.33 -9.83 -12.27
C ASN A 211 -10.00 -9.12 -11.98
N TYR A 212 -9.57 -8.23 -12.85
CA TYR A 212 -8.35 -7.44 -12.72
C TYR A 212 -8.60 -6.00 -12.24
N THR A 213 -9.83 -5.66 -11.86
CA THR A 213 -10.11 -4.34 -11.25
C THR A 213 -9.46 -4.20 -9.88
N ARG A 214 -8.98 -3.00 -9.59
CA ARG A 214 -8.23 -2.73 -8.37
C ARG A 214 -9.12 -2.36 -7.19
N LEU A 215 -10.29 -1.79 -7.49
CA LEU A 215 -11.24 -1.36 -6.45
C LEU A 215 -11.93 -2.55 -5.77
N ALA A 216 -12.07 -3.69 -6.47
CA ALA A 216 -12.68 -4.91 -5.93
C ALA A 216 -11.78 -5.71 -4.97
N THR A 217 -10.49 -5.40 -4.87
CA THR A 217 -9.49 -6.19 -4.13
C THR A 217 -9.05 -5.59 -2.79
N VAL A 218 -9.64 -4.47 -2.38
CA VAL A 218 -9.35 -3.88 -1.06
C VAL A 218 -10.37 -4.44 -0.07
N PRO A 219 -9.97 -5.32 0.85
CA PRO A 219 -10.83 -5.69 1.97
C PRO A 219 -11.07 -4.44 2.82
N ILE A 220 -12.31 -4.17 3.11
CA ILE A 220 -12.79 -3.14 4.03
C ILE A 220 -12.36 -3.47 5.45
#